data_31f2ef74167ac9ebbed59fd38630e040
#
_entry.id   31f2ef74167ac9ebbed59fd38630e040
#
_cell.length_a   1.000
_cell.length_b   1.000
_cell.length_c   1.000
_cell.angle_alpha   90.00
_cell.angle_beta   90.00
_cell.angle_gamma   90.00
#
_symmetry.space_group_name_H-M   'P 1'
#
loop_
_entity.id
_entity.type
_entity.pdbx_description
1 polymer ?
#
loop_
_entity_poly.entity_id
_entity_poly.type
_entity_poly.pdbx_seq_one_letter_code
_entity_poly.pdbx_strand_id
1 'polypeptide(L)'
;MPGRLFHCTQNLQSRRMMSAEIPKFYMVKKGRRYAVPNWCDVEYKCVGDPKEVRSLHKVLKYMDKRKTTIIENGFGKWWLGNLVERLDGDWTTFNCRGEITGYRLEGNVLTINHYTAWCEQSGLRENIERAFPSVKVYYRECEPANCVCSTNDTTGMYFPEPYCLASFDNQPEFFMTIEEAARYVSGIVRKRVPSEMKAIHNALKRYMRLPENQDMSYSFHEIRIVT
;
A
#
# COMPACT_ATOMS: atom_id res chain seq x y z
N MET A 1 27.90 2.32 5.08
CA MET A 1 27.44 1.05 4.45
C MET A 1 26.21 1.40 3.63
N PRO A 2 26.16 1.15 2.31
CA PRO A 2 25.01 1.52 1.50
C PRO A 2 23.85 0.57 1.76
N GLY A 3 22.68 1.15 2.06
CA GLY A 3 21.44 0.42 2.25
C GLY A 3 21.04 -0.28 0.96
N ARG A 4 20.76 -1.57 1.04
CA ARG A 4 20.28 -2.36 -0.09
C ARG A 4 18.89 -1.86 -0.49
N LEU A 5 18.81 -1.34 -1.71
CA LEU A 5 17.58 -1.10 -2.44
C LEU A 5 16.89 -2.45 -2.68
N PHE A 6 15.77 -2.67 -2.00
CA PHE A 6 14.84 -3.71 -2.42
C PHE A 6 13.99 -3.15 -3.55
N HIS A 7 14.40 -3.40 -4.79
CA HIS A 7 13.49 -3.31 -5.90
C HIS A 7 12.50 -4.47 -5.79
N CYS A 8 11.21 -4.18 -5.77
CA CYS A 8 10.16 -5.17 -5.98
C CYS A 8 10.15 -5.58 -7.46
N THR A 9 11.29 -6.11 -7.92
CA THR A 9 11.38 -6.73 -9.25
C THR A 9 10.95 -8.17 -9.09
N GLN A 10 9.83 -8.51 -9.69
CA GLN A 10 9.32 -9.86 -9.83
C GLN A 10 10.29 -10.67 -10.71
N ASN A 11 11.38 -11.15 -10.12
CA ASN A 11 12.28 -12.05 -10.80
C ASN A 11 12.06 -13.46 -10.24
N LEU A 12 11.81 -14.41 -11.12
CA LEU A 12 11.63 -15.84 -10.85
C LEU A 12 12.77 -16.50 -10.04
N GLN A 13 13.79 -15.77 -9.67
CA GLN A 13 14.91 -16.21 -8.80
C GLN A 13 14.61 -16.13 -7.30
N SER A 14 13.46 -15.59 -6.86
CA SER A 14 13.12 -15.43 -5.44
C SER A 14 12.80 -16.76 -4.71
N ARG A 15 12.78 -17.89 -5.40
CA ARG A 15 12.62 -19.21 -4.76
C ARG A 15 13.84 -19.68 -3.95
N ARG A 16 15.00 -19.01 -4.03
CA ARG A 16 16.25 -19.44 -3.36
C ARG A 16 16.78 -18.52 -2.26
N MET A 17 16.10 -17.39 -1.95
CA MET A 17 16.54 -16.48 -0.88
C MET A 17 15.64 -16.49 0.37
N MET A 18 14.99 -17.61 0.69
CA MET A 18 14.15 -17.76 1.89
C MET A 18 14.92 -18.28 3.11
N SER A 19 16.16 -17.89 3.33
CA SER A 19 16.89 -18.27 4.55
C SER A 19 17.32 -17.09 5.44
N ALA A 20 16.93 -15.86 5.17
CA ALA A 20 17.04 -14.78 6.14
C ALA A 20 15.79 -14.84 7.03
N GLU A 21 15.96 -14.96 8.33
CA GLU A 21 14.86 -14.90 9.31
C GLU A 21 14.16 -13.55 9.21
N ILE A 22 13.07 -13.53 8.44
CA ILE A 22 12.12 -12.41 8.39
C ILE A 22 11.37 -12.43 9.71
N PRO A 23 11.22 -11.30 10.41
CA PRO A 23 10.40 -11.23 11.61
C PRO A 23 9.01 -11.75 11.29
N LYS A 24 8.66 -12.91 11.83
CA LYS A 24 7.34 -13.49 11.64
C LYS A 24 6.39 -12.77 12.56
N PHE A 25 5.65 -11.79 12.05
CA PHE A 25 4.51 -11.28 12.77
C PHE A 25 3.43 -12.36 12.82
N TYR A 26 2.92 -12.63 14.02
CA TYR A 26 1.90 -13.64 14.23
C TYR A 26 0.66 -12.98 14.85
N MET A 27 -0.48 -13.18 14.24
CA MET A 27 -1.75 -12.92 14.91
C MET A 27 -2.10 -14.13 15.76
N VAL A 28 -2.38 -13.94 17.05
CA VAL A 28 -2.86 -15.01 17.94
C VAL A 28 -4.38 -14.97 17.97
N LYS A 29 -5.04 -15.92 17.31
CA LYS A 29 -6.48 -16.10 17.38
C LYS A 29 -6.79 -17.48 17.94
N LYS A 30 -7.52 -17.57 19.08
CA LYS A 30 -7.85 -18.82 19.77
C LYS A 30 -6.60 -19.68 20.07
N GLY A 31 -5.50 -19.07 20.55
CA GLY A 31 -4.27 -19.78 20.92
C GLY A 31 -3.42 -20.33 19.76
N ARG A 32 -3.81 -20.08 18.51
CA ARG A 32 -3.02 -20.44 17.32
C ARG A 32 -2.30 -19.21 16.76
N ARG A 33 -1.02 -19.39 16.43
CA ARG A 33 -0.21 -18.38 15.75
C ARG A 33 -0.44 -18.51 14.25
N TYR A 34 -0.85 -17.41 13.61
CA TYR A 34 -0.96 -17.31 12.16
C TYR A 34 0.13 -16.36 11.65
N ALA A 35 0.88 -16.77 10.65
CA ALA A 35 1.78 -15.87 9.96
C ALA A 35 0.92 -14.82 9.24
N VAL A 36 1.01 -13.57 9.68
CA VAL A 36 0.37 -12.45 9.01
C VAL A 36 1.39 -11.94 7.99
N PRO A 37 1.03 -11.81 6.70
CA PRO A 37 1.90 -11.11 5.76
C PRO A 37 2.04 -9.65 6.21
N ASN A 38 3.17 -9.04 5.90
CA ASN A 38 3.29 -7.60 6.01
C ASN A 38 2.35 -6.99 4.97
N TRP A 39 1.26 -6.40 5.44
CA TRP A 39 0.31 -5.75 4.57
C TRP A 39 0.80 -4.37 4.17
N CYS A 40 0.69 -4.10 2.90
CA CYS A 40 1.00 -2.83 2.27
C CYS A 40 -0.30 -2.16 1.85
N ASP A 41 -0.56 -0.97 2.36
CA ASP A 41 -1.61 -0.09 1.86
C ASP A 41 -1.17 0.49 0.53
N VAL A 42 -2.02 0.39 -0.48
CA VAL A 42 -1.74 0.93 -1.82
C VAL A 42 -2.93 1.74 -2.32
N GLU A 43 -2.64 2.93 -2.80
CA GLU A 43 -3.60 3.78 -3.48
C GLU A 43 -3.15 4.00 -4.92
N TYR A 44 -4.02 3.69 -5.88
CA TYR A 44 -3.84 4.00 -7.30
C TYR A 44 -4.67 5.22 -7.70
N LYS A 45 -4.07 6.09 -8.53
CA LYS A 45 -4.75 7.14 -9.30
C LYS A 45 -4.62 6.79 -10.77
N CYS A 46 -5.70 6.30 -11.37
CA CYS A 46 -5.76 5.94 -12.79
C CYS A 46 -6.29 7.16 -13.58
N VAL A 47 -5.46 7.67 -14.50
CA VAL A 47 -5.73 8.91 -15.23
C VAL A 47 -5.43 8.71 -16.71
N GLY A 48 -6.26 9.22 -17.60
CA GLY A 48 -6.08 9.07 -19.04
C GLY A 48 -7.27 9.61 -19.84
N ASP A 49 -7.53 9.05 -21.00
CA ASP A 49 -8.74 9.37 -21.76
C ASP A 49 -10.00 9.11 -20.91
N PRO A 50 -10.93 10.08 -20.84
CA PRO A 50 -12.12 9.96 -20.01
C PRO A 50 -12.99 8.74 -20.33
N LYS A 51 -12.95 8.20 -21.56
CA LYS A 51 -13.72 7.01 -21.93
C LYS A 51 -13.07 5.76 -21.34
N GLU A 52 -11.74 5.65 -21.38
CA GLU A 52 -11.01 4.52 -20.82
C GLU A 52 -11.06 4.50 -19.29
N VAL A 53 -10.87 5.65 -18.63
CA VAL A 53 -11.03 5.78 -17.18
C VAL A 53 -12.43 5.36 -16.73
N ARG A 54 -13.48 5.81 -17.45
CA ARG A 54 -14.86 5.38 -17.16
C ARG A 54 -15.10 3.89 -17.48
N SER A 55 -14.38 3.33 -18.45
CA SER A 55 -14.48 1.89 -18.78
C SER A 55 -13.86 1.05 -17.67
N LEU A 56 -12.68 1.42 -17.16
CA LEU A 56 -12.08 0.78 -15.97
C LEU A 56 -13.01 0.89 -14.75
N HIS A 57 -13.62 2.06 -14.51
CA HIS A 57 -14.61 2.24 -13.44
C HIS A 57 -15.83 1.32 -13.63
N LYS A 58 -16.31 1.11 -14.87
CA LYS A 58 -17.40 0.16 -15.13
C LYS A 58 -17.01 -1.29 -14.82
N VAL A 59 -15.74 -1.66 -15.05
CA VAL A 59 -15.21 -2.98 -14.67
C VAL A 59 -15.33 -3.18 -13.16
N LEU A 60 -14.89 -2.21 -12.35
CA LEU A 60 -15.00 -2.28 -10.89
C LEU A 60 -16.47 -2.33 -10.43
N LYS A 61 -17.34 -1.51 -11.02
CA LYS A 61 -18.79 -1.55 -10.74
C LYS A 61 -19.43 -2.89 -11.13
N TYR A 62 -18.98 -3.52 -12.19
CA TYR A 62 -19.43 -4.86 -12.56
C TYR A 62 -19.00 -5.88 -11.49
N MET A 63 -17.75 -5.85 -11.05
CA MET A 63 -17.26 -6.72 -9.98
C MET A 63 -18.05 -6.51 -8.68
N ASP A 64 -18.37 -5.26 -8.34
CA ASP A 64 -19.14 -4.93 -7.14
C ASP A 64 -20.55 -5.53 -7.14
N LYS A 65 -21.22 -5.51 -8.28
CA LYS A 65 -22.58 -6.05 -8.44
C LYS A 65 -22.63 -7.58 -8.41
N ARG A 66 -21.51 -8.27 -8.60
CA ARG A 66 -21.48 -9.75 -8.59
C ARG A 66 -21.72 -10.29 -7.19
N LYS A 67 -22.47 -11.38 -7.12
CA LYS A 67 -22.65 -12.16 -5.89
C LYS A 67 -21.56 -13.21 -5.70
N THR A 68 -20.89 -13.62 -6.78
CA THR A 68 -19.84 -14.64 -6.83
C THR A 68 -18.52 -14.05 -7.32
N THR A 69 -17.43 -14.72 -7.02
CA THR A 69 -16.10 -14.42 -7.58
C THR A 69 -16.06 -14.64 -9.09
N ILE A 70 -15.07 -14.08 -9.77
CA ILE A 70 -14.80 -14.40 -11.19
C ILE A 70 -14.05 -15.72 -11.25
N ILE A 71 -13.05 -15.89 -10.39
CA ILE A 71 -12.24 -17.10 -10.26
C ILE A 71 -12.62 -17.81 -8.95
N GLU A 72 -12.96 -19.09 -9.03
CA GLU A 72 -13.27 -19.93 -7.87
C GLU A 72 -11.99 -20.52 -7.30
N ASN A 73 -11.30 -19.78 -6.44
CA ASN A 73 -10.06 -20.20 -5.79
C ASN A 73 -10.05 -20.03 -4.26
N GLY A 74 -11.23 -19.79 -3.68
CA GLY A 74 -11.40 -19.58 -2.23
C GLY A 74 -11.12 -18.16 -1.74
N PHE A 75 -10.67 -17.23 -2.61
CA PHE A 75 -10.56 -15.82 -2.30
C PHE A 75 -11.88 -15.07 -2.56
N GLY A 76 -12.06 -13.92 -1.90
CA GLY A 76 -13.26 -13.11 -2.05
C GLY A 76 -13.37 -12.44 -3.43
N LYS A 77 -14.54 -11.84 -3.71
CA LYS A 77 -14.81 -11.17 -4.99
C LYS A 77 -13.85 -10.01 -5.31
N TRP A 78 -13.29 -9.40 -4.27
CA TRP A 78 -12.37 -8.26 -4.38
C TRP A 78 -10.89 -8.65 -4.46
N TRP A 79 -10.59 -9.94 -4.50
CA TRP A 79 -9.23 -10.41 -4.73
C TRP A 79 -8.65 -9.83 -6.04
N LEU A 80 -7.41 -9.35 -5.98
CA LEU A 80 -6.76 -8.65 -7.11
C LEU A 80 -6.74 -9.48 -8.40
N GLY A 81 -6.59 -10.80 -8.30
CA GLY A 81 -6.62 -11.70 -9.45
C GLY A 81 -7.96 -11.69 -10.22
N ASN A 82 -9.08 -11.37 -9.55
CA ASN A 82 -10.36 -11.21 -10.25
C ASN A 82 -10.36 -9.98 -11.15
N LEU A 83 -9.70 -8.88 -10.76
CA LEU A 83 -9.56 -7.71 -11.62
C LEU A 83 -8.67 -8.03 -12.81
N VAL A 84 -7.54 -8.71 -12.57
CA VAL A 84 -6.61 -9.14 -13.64
C VAL A 84 -7.32 -10.00 -14.67
N GLU A 85 -8.02 -11.04 -14.24
CA GLU A 85 -8.82 -11.91 -15.11
C GLU A 85 -9.87 -11.12 -15.90
N ARG A 86 -10.54 -10.18 -15.25
CA ARG A 86 -11.56 -9.34 -15.91
C ARG A 86 -10.99 -8.40 -16.96
N LEU A 87 -9.70 -8.11 -16.87
CA LEU A 87 -8.94 -7.31 -17.83
C LEU A 87 -8.18 -8.17 -18.85
N ASP A 88 -8.59 -9.43 -19.03
CA ASP A 88 -7.96 -10.40 -19.94
C ASP A 88 -6.45 -10.57 -19.69
N GLY A 89 -6.06 -10.52 -18.41
CA GLY A 89 -4.70 -10.77 -17.93
C GLY A 89 -4.56 -12.17 -17.35
N ASP A 90 -3.32 -12.63 -17.25
CA ASP A 90 -2.99 -13.91 -16.62
C ASP A 90 -2.55 -13.68 -15.17
N TRP A 91 -3.48 -13.89 -14.22
CA TRP A 91 -3.23 -13.73 -12.78
C TRP A 91 -2.23 -14.77 -12.21
N THR A 92 -1.84 -15.80 -12.99
CA THR A 92 -0.87 -16.81 -12.56
C THR A 92 0.58 -16.36 -12.77
N THR A 93 0.80 -15.34 -13.61
CA THR A 93 2.13 -14.86 -13.99
C THR A 93 2.76 -13.91 -12.97
N PHE A 94 1.98 -13.35 -12.05
CA PHE A 94 2.47 -12.48 -10.98
C PHE A 94 1.71 -12.66 -9.67
N ASN A 95 2.22 -12.08 -8.61
CA ASN A 95 1.62 -12.21 -7.29
C ASN A 95 0.36 -11.35 -7.17
N CYS A 96 -0.80 -11.97 -7.02
CA CYS A 96 -2.09 -11.29 -6.77
C CYS A 96 -2.50 -11.33 -5.29
N ARG A 97 -1.55 -11.41 -4.34
CA ARG A 97 -1.87 -11.47 -2.90
C ARG A 97 -2.35 -10.12 -2.40
N GLY A 98 -3.65 -9.95 -2.36
CA GLY A 98 -4.28 -8.74 -1.88
C GLY A 98 -5.72 -8.61 -2.34
N GLU A 99 -6.37 -7.56 -1.88
CA GLU A 99 -7.77 -7.28 -2.20
C GLU A 99 -8.02 -5.78 -2.36
N ILE A 100 -8.97 -5.44 -3.24
CA ILE A 100 -9.47 -4.08 -3.39
C ILE A 100 -10.37 -3.76 -2.19
N THR A 101 -10.08 -2.65 -1.51
CA THR A 101 -10.84 -2.17 -0.34
C THR A 101 -11.83 -1.07 -0.70
N GLY A 102 -11.61 -0.38 -1.81
CA GLY A 102 -12.50 0.66 -2.28
C GLY A 102 -12.10 1.25 -3.61
N TYR A 103 -13.03 1.93 -4.24
CA TYR A 103 -12.75 2.71 -5.44
C TYR A 103 -13.68 3.91 -5.56
N ARG A 104 -13.23 4.99 -6.19
CA ARG A 104 -13.98 6.22 -6.38
C ARG A 104 -13.55 6.94 -7.66
N LEU A 105 -14.53 7.38 -8.45
CA LEU A 105 -14.29 8.22 -9.64
C LEU A 105 -14.65 9.67 -9.32
N GLU A 106 -13.69 10.56 -9.43
CA GLU A 106 -13.88 12.00 -9.27
C GLU A 106 -13.34 12.73 -10.52
N GLY A 107 -14.25 13.37 -11.23
CA GLY A 107 -13.89 13.97 -12.53
C GLY A 107 -13.34 12.90 -13.49
N ASN A 108 -12.05 12.98 -13.80
CA ASN A 108 -11.34 12.04 -14.67
C ASN A 108 -10.22 11.29 -13.93
N VAL A 109 -10.28 11.22 -12.61
CA VAL A 109 -9.35 10.46 -11.78
C VAL A 109 -10.10 9.31 -11.11
N LEU A 110 -9.74 8.08 -11.44
CA LEU A 110 -10.24 6.90 -10.75
C LEU A 110 -9.24 6.49 -9.65
N THR A 111 -9.67 6.63 -8.42
CA THR A 111 -8.93 6.13 -7.25
C THR A 111 -9.30 4.67 -7.00
N ILE A 112 -8.29 3.81 -6.75
CA ILE A 112 -8.48 2.42 -6.32
C ILE A 112 -7.60 2.21 -5.09
N ASN A 113 -8.23 1.85 -3.96
CA ASN A 113 -7.53 1.48 -2.73
C ASN A 113 -7.49 -0.04 -2.60
N HIS A 114 -6.36 -0.58 -2.19
CA HIS A 114 -6.20 -2.01 -2.02
C HIS A 114 -5.08 -2.33 -1.03
N TYR A 115 -5.17 -3.50 -0.41
CA TYR A 115 -4.10 -4.09 0.37
C TYR A 115 -3.36 -5.13 -0.45
N THR A 116 -2.04 -5.15 -0.32
CA THR A 116 -1.19 -6.17 -0.92
C THR A 116 -0.21 -6.75 0.09
N ALA A 117 0.33 -7.93 -0.20
CA ALA A 117 1.42 -8.47 0.59
C ALA A 117 2.75 -7.83 0.14
N TRP A 118 3.46 -7.19 1.06
CA TRP A 118 4.83 -6.66 0.96
C TRP A 118 5.00 -5.31 0.26
N CYS A 119 4.43 -5.13 -0.93
CA CYS A 119 4.64 -3.95 -1.75
C CYS A 119 3.54 -3.81 -2.82
N GLU A 120 3.54 -2.70 -3.54
CA GLU A 120 2.71 -2.48 -4.72
C GLU A 120 2.86 -3.63 -5.72
N GLN A 121 1.76 -3.96 -6.41
CA GLN A 121 1.72 -5.05 -7.39
C GLN A 121 1.90 -4.48 -8.80
N SER A 122 3.14 -4.34 -9.26
CA SER A 122 3.45 -3.79 -10.59
C SER A 122 2.75 -4.54 -11.72
N GLY A 123 2.60 -5.86 -11.60
CA GLY A 123 1.87 -6.65 -12.59
C GLY A 123 0.38 -6.29 -12.69
N LEU A 124 -0.28 -5.90 -11.58
CA LEU A 124 -1.65 -5.37 -11.61
C LEU A 124 -1.70 -4.02 -12.34
N ARG A 125 -0.77 -3.12 -12.01
CA ARG A 125 -0.65 -1.80 -12.63
C ARG A 125 -0.42 -1.91 -14.14
N GLU A 126 0.55 -2.69 -14.55
CA GLU A 126 0.88 -2.97 -15.95
C GLU A 126 -0.30 -3.61 -16.70
N ASN A 127 -1.06 -4.48 -16.04
CA ASN A 127 -2.24 -5.10 -16.62
C ASN A 127 -3.36 -4.07 -16.86
N ILE A 128 -3.56 -3.11 -15.94
CA ILE A 128 -4.50 -2.01 -16.14
C ILE A 128 -4.07 -1.13 -17.32
N GLU A 129 -2.80 -0.72 -17.37
CA GLU A 129 -2.24 0.12 -18.43
C GLU A 129 -2.27 -0.58 -19.79
N ARG A 130 -2.07 -1.90 -19.84
CA ARG A 130 -2.21 -2.72 -21.04
C ARG A 130 -3.65 -2.77 -21.54
N ALA A 131 -4.63 -2.95 -20.63
CA ALA A 131 -6.05 -3.04 -20.98
C ALA A 131 -6.64 -1.68 -21.40
N PHE A 132 -6.05 -0.58 -20.94
CA PHE A 132 -6.46 0.79 -21.20
C PHE A 132 -5.24 1.64 -21.56
N PRO A 133 -4.78 1.64 -22.81
CA PRO A 133 -3.47 2.18 -23.20
C PRO A 133 -3.28 3.69 -22.98
N SER A 134 -4.35 4.46 -22.86
CA SER A 134 -4.25 5.87 -22.49
C SER A 134 -4.17 6.10 -20.97
N VAL A 135 -4.49 5.06 -20.16
CA VAL A 135 -4.51 5.17 -18.72
C VAL A 135 -3.10 5.02 -18.18
N LYS A 136 -2.65 6.02 -17.43
CA LYS A 136 -1.47 5.99 -16.58
C LYS A 136 -1.89 5.73 -15.14
N VAL A 137 -1.22 4.81 -14.48
CA VAL A 137 -1.47 4.50 -13.06
C VAL A 137 -0.36 5.09 -12.21
N TYR A 138 -0.69 6.11 -11.44
CA TYR A 138 0.15 6.60 -10.36
C TYR A 138 -0.20 5.85 -9.08
N TYR A 139 0.80 5.51 -8.29
CA TYR A 139 0.57 4.82 -7.03
C TYR A 139 1.31 5.49 -5.87
N ARG A 140 0.76 5.28 -4.70
CA ARG A 140 1.43 5.48 -3.41
C ARG A 140 1.24 4.20 -2.60
N GLU A 141 2.33 3.72 -2.01
CA GLU A 141 2.34 2.53 -1.17
C GLU A 141 2.90 2.84 0.21
N CYS A 142 2.41 2.12 1.23
CA CYS A 142 2.93 2.20 2.58
C CYS A 142 2.88 0.82 3.26
N GLU A 143 4.05 0.27 3.60
CA GLU A 143 4.21 -0.97 4.36
C GLU A 143 5.03 -0.67 5.63
N PRO A 144 4.37 -0.62 6.82
CA PRO A 144 5.00 -0.11 8.04
C PRO A 144 6.14 -0.99 8.57
N ALA A 145 6.08 -2.32 8.39
CA ALA A 145 7.05 -3.22 9.01
C ALA A 145 8.43 -3.17 8.36
N ASN A 146 8.49 -3.01 7.03
CA ASN A 146 9.74 -2.88 6.28
C ASN A 146 10.09 -1.43 6.00
N CYS A 147 9.34 -0.49 6.55
CA CYS A 147 9.57 0.94 6.33
C CYS A 147 9.51 1.32 4.83
N VAL A 148 8.58 0.73 4.10
CA VAL A 148 8.34 1.05 2.69
C VAL A 148 7.26 2.11 2.62
N CYS A 149 7.64 3.30 2.15
CA CYS A 149 6.71 4.35 1.75
C CYS A 149 7.23 4.95 0.45
N SER A 150 6.51 4.72 -0.65
CA SER A 150 6.97 5.18 -1.97
C SER A 150 5.82 5.54 -2.92
N THR A 151 6.17 6.28 -3.96
CA THR A 151 5.27 6.67 -5.05
C THR A 151 6.02 6.74 -6.37
N ASN A 152 5.34 6.47 -7.49
CA ASN A 152 5.84 6.74 -8.83
C ASN A 152 5.37 8.11 -9.37
N ASP A 153 4.68 8.91 -8.57
CA ASP A 153 4.29 10.27 -8.97
C ASP A 153 5.47 11.23 -8.79
N THR A 154 6.30 11.33 -9.82
CA THR A 154 7.48 12.21 -9.84
C THR A 154 7.13 13.69 -9.82
N THR A 155 5.89 14.05 -10.09
CA THR A 155 5.42 15.44 -10.17
C THR A 155 4.75 15.93 -8.89
N GLY A 156 4.32 15.01 -8.02
CA GLY A 156 3.52 15.31 -6.84
C GLY A 156 2.11 15.82 -7.17
N MET A 157 1.62 15.58 -8.39
CA MET A 157 0.29 16.03 -8.81
C MET A 157 -0.83 15.25 -8.13
N TYR A 158 -0.62 13.97 -7.91
CA TYR A 158 -1.62 13.04 -7.34
C TYR A 158 -1.32 12.66 -5.91
N PHE A 159 -0.05 12.71 -5.51
CA PHE A 159 0.45 12.38 -4.17
C PHE A 159 1.46 13.43 -3.73
N PRO A 160 0.98 14.64 -3.38
CA PRO A 160 1.86 15.78 -3.08
C PRO A 160 2.52 15.70 -1.69
N GLU A 161 2.01 14.85 -0.80
CA GLU A 161 2.50 14.78 0.57
C GLU A 161 3.85 14.05 0.64
N PRO A 162 4.93 14.70 1.12
CA PRO A 162 6.23 14.06 1.20
C PRO A 162 6.46 13.23 2.46
N TYR A 163 5.56 13.26 3.44
CA TYR A 163 5.72 12.57 4.72
C TYR A 163 4.56 11.64 5.01
N CYS A 164 4.86 10.50 5.65
CA CYS A 164 3.89 9.49 6.05
C CYS A 164 4.14 9.03 7.49
N LEU A 165 3.08 8.94 8.28
CA LEU A 165 3.04 8.19 9.54
C LEU A 165 2.25 6.93 9.32
N ALA A 166 2.92 5.79 9.34
CA ALA A 166 2.32 4.47 9.18
C ALA A 166 2.11 3.79 10.53
N SER A 167 1.08 2.97 10.62
CA SER A 167 0.80 2.11 11.76
C SER A 167 0.18 0.80 11.30
N PHE A 168 0.27 -0.27 12.13
CA PHE A 168 -0.36 -1.56 11.78
C PHE A 168 -1.88 -1.55 11.94
N ASP A 169 -2.41 -0.70 12.80
CA ASP A 169 -3.81 -0.74 13.21
C ASP A 169 -4.67 0.32 12.52
N ASN A 170 -4.05 1.30 11.87
CA ASN A 170 -4.73 2.42 11.24
C ASN A 170 -4.22 2.66 9.83
N GLN A 171 -5.06 3.30 9.02
CA GLN A 171 -4.65 3.81 7.71
C GLN A 171 -3.47 4.78 7.88
N PRO A 172 -2.52 4.80 6.92
CA PRO A 172 -1.42 5.75 6.95
C PRO A 172 -1.91 7.20 6.91
N GLU A 173 -1.26 8.06 7.70
CA GLU A 173 -1.51 9.51 7.69
C GLU A 173 -0.43 10.21 6.88
N PHE A 174 -0.83 11.12 6.00
CA PHE A 174 0.07 11.83 5.09
C PHE A 174 0.10 13.32 5.39
N PHE A 175 1.27 13.95 5.26
CA PHE A 175 1.48 15.34 5.64
C PHE A 175 2.25 16.10 4.55
N MET A 176 1.82 17.34 4.30
CA MET A 176 2.50 18.25 3.38
C MET A 176 3.80 18.80 3.96
N THR A 177 3.85 18.96 5.28
CA THR A 177 5.01 19.52 5.95
C THR A 177 5.40 18.73 7.20
N ILE A 178 6.67 18.85 7.58
CA ILE A 178 7.17 18.22 8.80
C ILE A 178 6.54 18.84 10.07
N GLU A 179 6.13 20.11 9.98
CA GLU A 179 5.43 20.81 11.05
C GLU A 179 4.04 20.22 11.30
N GLU A 180 3.32 19.86 10.24
CA GLU A 180 2.03 19.16 10.35
C GLU A 180 2.21 17.80 11.00
N ALA A 181 3.19 17.03 10.54
CA ALA A 181 3.52 15.73 11.12
C ALA A 181 3.90 15.84 12.61
N ALA A 182 4.77 16.81 12.96
CA ALA A 182 5.18 17.02 14.35
C ALA A 182 4.00 17.43 15.24
N ARG A 183 3.07 18.23 14.72
CA ARG A 183 1.83 18.61 15.43
C ARG A 183 0.94 17.40 15.67
N TYR A 184 0.72 16.58 14.65
CA TYR A 184 -0.07 15.35 14.74
C TYR A 184 0.53 14.38 15.78
N VAL A 185 1.85 14.11 15.68
CA VAL A 185 2.57 13.25 16.61
C VAL A 185 2.56 13.83 18.04
N SER A 186 2.63 15.16 18.19
CA SER A 186 2.49 15.81 19.50
C SER A 186 1.15 15.48 20.17
N GLY A 187 0.08 15.37 19.38
CA GLY A 187 -1.24 14.92 19.86
C GLY A 187 -1.22 13.47 20.34
N ILE A 188 -0.58 12.56 19.60
CA ILE A 188 -0.44 11.15 19.96
C ILE A 188 0.33 11.02 21.28
N VAL A 189 1.53 11.61 21.35
CA VAL A 189 2.43 11.44 22.50
C VAL A 189 2.11 12.38 23.68
N ARG A 190 1.09 13.24 23.52
CA ARG A 190 0.63 14.25 24.50
C ARG A 190 1.75 15.15 25.01
N LYS A 191 2.70 15.47 24.13
CA LYS A 191 3.85 16.33 24.44
C LYS A 191 4.33 17.01 23.16
N ARG A 192 4.75 18.28 23.25
CA ARG A 192 5.31 19.02 22.12
C ARG A 192 6.53 18.30 21.54
N VAL A 193 6.48 18.04 20.22
CA VAL A 193 7.55 17.42 19.43
C VAL A 193 8.10 18.48 18.46
N PRO A 194 9.42 18.70 18.43
CA PRO A 194 10.04 19.59 17.44
C PRO A 194 9.81 19.09 16.00
N SER A 195 9.73 20.03 15.04
CA SER A 195 9.51 19.75 13.61
C SER A 195 10.79 19.25 12.93
N GLU A 196 11.29 18.11 13.38
CA GLU A 196 12.49 17.45 12.89
C GLU A 196 12.27 15.94 12.84
N MET A 197 12.72 15.29 11.76
CA MET A 197 12.60 13.83 11.56
C MET A 197 13.08 13.04 12.78
N LYS A 198 14.28 13.39 13.27
CA LYS A 198 14.89 12.72 14.45
C LYS A 198 14.07 12.90 15.72
N ALA A 199 13.49 14.09 15.92
CA ALA A 199 12.65 14.37 17.09
C ALA A 199 11.35 13.58 17.06
N ILE A 200 10.69 13.52 15.91
CA ILE A 200 9.48 12.72 15.68
C ILE A 200 9.76 11.23 15.93
N HIS A 201 10.80 10.66 15.31
CA HIS A 201 11.20 9.27 15.53
C HIS A 201 11.47 8.96 17.01
N ASN A 202 12.20 9.83 17.70
CA ASN A 202 12.51 9.64 19.11
C ASN A 202 11.26 9.74 20.01
N ALA A 203 10.33 10.62 19.67
CA ALA A 203 9.07 10.77 20.40
C ALA A 203 8.21 9.51 20.27
N LEU A 204 8.00 9.02 19.05
CA LEU A 204 7.26 7.78 18.76
C LEU A 204 7.92 6.56 19.42
N LYS A 205 9.25 6.43 19.31
CA LYS A 205 10.00 5.33 19.96
C LYS A 205 9.86 5.32 21.47
N ARG A 206 9.86 6.49 22.12
CA ARG A 206 9.63 6.58 23.57
C ARG A 206 8.18 6.22 23.91
N TYR A 207 7.22 6.71 23.14
CA TYR A 207 5.80 6.47 23.33
C TYR A 207 5.47 4.97 23.25
N MET A 208 5.97 4.27 22.23
CA MET A 208 5.77 2.82 22.05
C MET A 208 6.47 1.96 23.12
N ARG A 209 7.42 2.51 23.88
CA ARG A 209 8.09 1.79 24.97
C ARG A 209 7.33 1.86 26.32
N LEU A 210 6.30 2.67 26.39
CA LEU A 210 5.47 2.75 27.60
C LEU A 210 4.68 1.44 27.74
N PRO A 211 4.52 0.89 28.96
CA PRO A 211 3.84 -0.39 29.17
C PRO A 211 2.44 -0.44 28.57
N GLU A 212 1.72 0.68 28.63
CA GLU A 212 0.36 0.81 28.09
C GLU A 212 0.29 0.88 26.55
N ASN A 213 1.42 1.05 25.84
CA ASN A 213 1.49 1.26 24.40
C ASN A 213 2.29 0.18 23.67
N GLN A 214 2.61 -0.94 24.33
CA GLN A 214 3.46 -2.00 23.77
C GLN A 214 2.86 -2.68 22.52
N ASP A 215 1.53 -2.65 22.37
CA ASP A 215 0.83 -3.19 21.21
C ASP A 215 0.75 -2.18 20.04
N MET A 216 1.15 -0.92 20.27
CA MET A 216 1.13 0.10 19.22
C MET A 216 2.40 0.06 18.37
N SER A 217 2.23 0.26 17.08
CA SER A 217 3.34 0.36 16.13
C SER A 217 3.19 1.59 15.27
N TYR A 218 4.14 2.51 15.38
CA TYR A 218 4.22 3.71 14.55
C TYR A 218 5.57 3.80 13.87
N SER A 219 5.56 4.11 12.57
CA SER A 219 6.77 4.44 11.81
C SER A 219 6.55 5.71 10.99
N PHE A 220 7.49 6.64 11.06
CA PHE A 220 7.42 7.91 10.34
C PHE A 220 8.45 7.94 9.22
N HIS A 221 8.04 8.33 8.02
CA HIS A 221 8.87 8.24 6.82
C HIS A 221 8.76 9.48 5.96
N GLU A 222 9.84 9.78 5.26
CA GLU A 222 9.80 10.55 4.03
C GLU A 222 9.44 9.60 2.88
N ILE A 223 8.47 9.99 2.04
CA ILE A 223 8.00 9.17 0.91
C ILE A 223 9.05 9.19 -0.20
N ARG A 224 9.47 8.02 -0.63
CA ARG A 224 10.46 7.85 -1.69
C ARG A 224 9.78 7.94 -3.06
N ILE A 225 10.29 8.80 -3.93
CA ILE A 225 9.92 8.81 -5.34
C ILE A 225 10.72 7.70 -6.05
N VAL A 226 10.02 6.80 -6.75
CA VAL A 226 10.59 5.72 -7.56
C VAL A 226 10.29 5.98 -9.04
N THR A 227 11.30 5.82 -9.90
CA THR A 227 11.21 6.03 -11.36
C THR A 227 11.35 4.72 -12.11
#